data_48cd4eb0bba671fca95909c641f04c90
#
_entry.id   48cd4eb0bba671fca95909c641f04c90
#
_cell.length_a   1.000
_cell.length_b   1.000
_cell.length_c   1.000
_cell.angle_alpha   90.00
_cell.angle_beta   90.00
_cell.angle_gamma   90.00
#
_symmetry.space_group_name_H-M   'P 1'
#
loop_
_entity.id
_entity.type
_entity.pdbx_description
1 polymer ?
#
loop_
_entity_poly.entity_id
_entity_poly.type
_entity_poly.pdbx_seq_one_letter_code
_entity_poly.pdbx_strand_id
1 'polypeptide(L)'
;FGTNMEAFRVDSEYYVVKFSVPEKFIGYFVNELNLDEEFHLKLIGLKRANRIENCLGISLTEHSIVNELPENDKIQEGDELVCYGKYRDFQKFWKAL
;
A
#
# COMPACT_ATOMS: atom_id res chain seq x y z
N PHE A 1 6.21 4.27 -13.04
CA PHE A 1 5.37 3.38 -12.23
C PHE A 1 6.15 2.14 -11.90
N GLY A 2 6.07 1.73 -10.66
CA GLY A 2 6.73 0.51 -10.22
C GLY A 2 6.10 -0.72 -10.86
N THR A 3 6.92 -1.74 -11.07
CA THR A 3 6.47 -3.03 -11.59
C THR A 3 5.57 -3.80 -10.64
N ASN A 4 5.41 -3.30 -9.39
CA ASN A 4 4.68 -3.97 -8.32
C ASN A 4 3.32 -3.32 -8.05
N MET A 5 2.67 -2.85 -9.09
CA MET A 5 1.36 -2.22 -8.97
C MET A 5 0.29 -3.10 -9.60
N GLU A 6 -0.77 -3.34 -8.86
CA GLU A 6 -1.96 -4.01 -9.38
C GLU A 6 -3.16 -3.09 -9.21
N ALA A 7 -3.93 -2.93 -10.28
CA ALA A 7 -5.09 -2.07 -10.29
C ALA A 7 -6.32 -2.86 -10.71
N PHE A 8 -7.41 -2.70 -9.97
CA PHE A 8 -8.69 -3.31 -10.27
C PHE A 8 -9.72 -2.21 -10.50
N ARG A 9 -10.33 -2.21 -11.66
CA ARG A 9 -11.39 -1.27 -11.98
C ARG A 9 -12.68 -1.71 -11.29
N VAL A 10 -13.19 -0.84 -10.42
CA VAL A 10 -14.46 -1.09 -9.72
C VAL A 10 -15.63 -0.53 -10.51
N ASP A 11 -15.43 0.64 -11.08
CA ASP A 11 -16.44 1.42 -11.80
C ASP A 11 -15.71 2.22 -12.90
N SER A 12 -16.44 2.99 -13.69
CA SER A 12 -15.87 3.81 -14.75
C SER A 12 -14.76 4.75 -14.28
N GLU A 13 -14.85 5.26 -13.06
CA GLU A 13 -13.91 6.22 -12.50
C GLU A 13 -13.11 5.70 -11.32
N TYR A 14 -13.59 4.66 -10.63
CA TYR A 14 -13.03 4.21 -9.37
C TYR A 14 -12.20 2.94 -9.53
N TYR A 15 -11.07 2.92 -8.83
CA TYR A 15 -10.12 1.82 -8.85
C TYR A 15 -9.71 1.45 -7.44
N VAL A 16 -9.39 0.18 -7.25
CA VAL A 16 -8.64 -0.30 -6.09
C VAL A 16 -7.23 -0.61 -6.60
N VAL A 17 -6.23 0.02 -6.00
CA VAL A 17 -4.84 -0.12 -6.43
C VAL A 17 -4.00 -0.61 -5.27
N LYS A 18 -3.25 -1.67 -5.53
CA LYS A 18 -2.23 -2.19 -4.62
C LYS A 18 -0.87 -1.78 -5.17
N PHE A 19 -0.05 -1.17 -4.35
CA PHE A 19 1.27 -0.71 -4.76
C PHE A 19 2.28 -0.78 -3.62
N SER A 20 3.55 -0.95 -3.99
CA SER A 20 4.63 -0.91 -3.01
C SER A 20 4.71 0.47 -2.38
N VAL A 21 4.94 0.52 -1.08
CA VAL A 21 5.02 1.78 -0.36
C VAL A 21 6.16 2.63 -0.94
N PRO A 22 5.91 3.91 -1.24
CA PRO A 22 6.98 4.82 -1.65
C PRO A 22 8.01 5.00 -0.54
N GLU A 23 9.28 5.12 -0.91
CA GLU A 23 10.37 5.28 0.05
C GLU A 23 10.12 6.40 1.06
N LYS A 24 9.57 7.50 0.61
CA LYS A 24 9.35 8.66 1.47
C LYS A 24 8.31 8.41 2.57
N PHE A 25 7.52 7.35 2.47
CA PHE A 25 6.55 6.99 3.50
C PHE A 25 7.10 6.02 4.54
N ILE A 26 8.26 5.43 4.28
CA ILE A 26 8.87 4.48 5.22
C ILE A 26 9.26 5.21 6.50
N GLY A 27 8.86 4.65 7.63
CA GLY A 27 9.12 5.24 8.94
C GLY A 27 8.03 6.17 9.46
N TYR A 28 7.07 6.53 8.63
CA TYR A 28 5.90 7.28 9.08
C TYR A 28 4.86 6.34 9.67
N PHE A 29 4.05 6.85 10.58
CA PHE A 29 2.87 6.15 11.03
C PHE A 29 1.80 6.18 9.93
N VAL A 30 0.98 5.14 9.88
CA VAL A 30 -0.06 5.02 8.85
C VAL A 30 -0.99 6.24 8.86
N ASN A 31 -1.37 6.71 10.03
CA ASN A 31 -2.27 7.87 10.17
C ASN A 31 -1.63 9.21 9.76
N GLU A 32 -0.31 9.25 9.61
CA GLU A 32 0.39 10.46 9.17
C GLU A 32 0.37 10.65 7.64
N LEU A 33 -0.06 9.64 6.90
CA LEU A 33 -0.04 9.70 5.43
C LEU A 33 -1.05 10.67 4.85
N ASN A 34 -2.18 10.89 5.53
CA ASN A 34 -3.24 11.82 5.13
C ASN A 34 -3.70 11.66 3.67
N LEU A 35 -3.75 10.43 3.19
CA LEU A 35 -4.12 10.15 1.80
C LEU A 35 -5.52 10.62 1.47
N ASP A 36 -6.45 10.51 2.43
CA ASP A 36 -7.83 10.93 2.25
C ASP A 36 -7.93 12.46 2.15
N GLU A 37 -7.26 13.18 3.04
CA GLU A 37 -7.32 14.65 3.07
C GLU A 37 -6.60 15.30 1.90
N GLU A 38 -5.44 14.77 1.52
CA GLU A 38 -4.61 15.39 0.47
C GLU A 38 -4.98 14.92 -0.93
N PHE A 39 -5.31 13.64 -1.08
CA PHE A 39 -5.48 13.03 -2.40
C PHE A 39 -6.83 12.38 -2.60
N HIS A 40 -7.72 12.42 -1.62
CA HIS A 40 -9.03 11.76 -1.68
C HIS A 40 -8.94 10.26 -1.94
N LEU A 41 -7.85 9.63 -1.51
CA LEU A 41 -7.65 8.20 -1.60
C LEU A 41 -7.94 7.55 -0.26
N LYS A 42 -8.76 6.51 -0.28
CA LYS A 42 -9.08 5.76 0.93
C LYS A 42 -8.12 4.60 1.08
N LEU A 43 -7.42 4.54 2.20
CA LEU A 43 -6.58 3.40 2.52
C LEU A 43 -7.46 2.25 3.01
N ILE A 44 -7.51 1.17 2.23
CA ILE A 44 -8.31 -0.01 2.57
C ILE A 44 -7.53 -0.95 3.46
N GLY A 45 -6.25 -1.10 3.20
CA GLY A 45 -5.43 -2.03 3.95
C GLY A 45 -3.96 -1.90 3.65
N LEU A 46 -3.19 -2.60 4.45
CA LEU A 46 -1.75 -2.67 4.30
C LEU A 46 -1.37 -4.15 4.25
N LYS A 47 -0.52 -4.50 3.30
CA LYS A 47 0.04 -5.84 3.21
C LYS A 47 1.49 -5.78 3.66
N ARG A 48 1.84 -6.62 4.60
CA ARG A 48 3.20 -6.67 5.15
C ARG A 48 3.94 -7.90 4.66
N ALA A 49 5.19 -7.68 4.30
CA ALA A 49 6.08 -8.76 3.89
C ALA A 49 6.52 -9.56 5.13
N ASN A 50 6.32 -10.87 5.08
CA ASN A 50 6.78 -11.80 6.10
C ASN A 50 7.79 -12.76 5.49
N ARG A 51 8.90 -12.99 6.18
CA ARG A 51 9.84 -14.03 5.79
C ARG A 51 9.43 -15.35 6.40
N ILE A 52 9.25 -16.35 5.56
CA ILE A 52 8.98 -17.70 5.98
C ILE A 52 10.09 -18.61 5.48
N GLU A 53 10.50 -19.55 6.31
CA GLU A 53 11.45 -20.56 5.93
C GLU A 53 10.68 -21.86 5.71
N ASN A 54 10.82 -22.45 4.51
CA ASN A 54 10.16 -23.72 4.23
C ASN A 54 10.98 -24.90 4.79
N CYS A 55 10.45 -26.11 4.66
CA CYS A 55 11.10 -27.31 5.17
C CYS A 55 12.45 -27.64 4.51
N LEU A 56 12.77 -26.98 3.39
CA LEU A 56 14.05 -27.14 2.71
C LEU A 56 15.07 -26.07 3.11
N GLY A 57 14.71 -25.20 4.06
CA GLY A 57 15.57 -24.11 4.50
C GLY A 57 15.59 -22.92 3.56
N ILE A 58 14.69 -22.86 2.58
CA ILE A 58 14.60 -21.74 1.63
C ILE A 58 13.73 -20.65 2.24
N SER A 59 14.27 -19.44 2.30
CA SER A 59 13.52 -18.27 2.76
C SER A 59 12.58 -17.78 1.66
N LEU A 60 11.31 -17.64 2.00
CA LEU A 60 10.28 -17.10 1.11
C LEU A 60 9.72 -15.82 1.70
N THR A 61 9.36 -14.87 0.84
CA THR A 61 8.67 -13.66 1.27
C THR A 61 7.20 -13.77 0.90
N GLU A 62 6.34 -13.69 1.89
CA GLU A 62 4.89 -13.63 1.69
C GLU A 62 4.37 -12.28 2.15
N HIS A 63 3.35 -11.77 1.45
CA HIS A 63 2.62 -10.58 1.87
C HIS A 63 1.28 -11.00 2.46
N SER A 64 1.00 -10.56 3.66
CA SER A 64 -0.28 -10.81 4.31
C SER A 64 -0.96 -9.51 4.70
N ILE A 65 -2.29 -9.50 4.63
CA ILE A 65 -3.07 -8.32 5.00
C ILE A 65 -3.04 -8.12 6.51
N VAL A 66 -2.78 -6.88 6.91
CA VAL A 66 -2.92 -6.46 8.30
C VAL A 66 -4.35 -5.95 8.45
N ASN A 67 -5.21 -6.74 9.11
CA ASN A 67 -6.64 -6.45 9.23
C ASN A 67 -6.92 -5.21 10.08
N GLU A 68 -6.13 -4.99 11.10
CA GLU A 68 -6.21 -3.80 11.91
C GLU A 68 -4.92 -3.02 11.72
N LEU A 69 -5.04 -1.75 11.30
CA LEU A 69 -3.91 -0.86 11.19
C LEU A 69 -3.70 -0.19 12.55
N PRO A 70 -2.77 -0.68 13.38
CA PRO A 70 -2.52 -0.04 14.67
C PRO A 70 -2.06 1.38 14.43
N GLU A 71 -2.65 2.33 15.12
CA GLU A 71 -2.28 3.74 15.02
C GLU A 71 -0.79 3.97 15.26
N ASN A 72 -0.17 3.05 16.00
CA ASN A 72 1.23 3.14 16.40
C ASN A 72 2.16 2.32 15.53
N ASP A 73 1.68 1.77 14.43
CA ASP A 73 2.52 0.97 13.54
C ASP A 73 3.12 1.83 12.44
N LYS A 74 4.41 1.69 12.24
CA LYS A 74 5.14 2.43 11.21
C LYS A 74 5.18 1.63 9.92
N ILE A 75 5.14 2.35 8.81
CA ILE A 75 5.31 1.77 7.49
C ILE A 75 6.77 1.32 7.35
N GLN A 76 6.94 0.09 6.89
CA GLN A 76 8.24 -0.55 6.73
C GLN A 76 8.53 -0.82 5.26
N GLU A 77 9.81 -0.94 4.94
CA GLU A 77 10.22 -1.35 3.61
C GLU A 77 9.62 -2.71 3.26
N GLY A 78 9.14 -2.85 2.05
CA GLY A 78 8.47 -4.06 1.59
C GLY A 78 6.97 -4.09 1.84
N ASP A 79 6.43 -3.12 2.55
CA ASP A 79 4.99 -3.01 2.74
C ASP A 79 4.31 -2.61 1.43
N GLU A 80 3.07 -3.08 1.27
CA GLU A 80 2.22 -2.69 0.15
C GLU A 80 0.96 -2.03 0.68
N LEU A 81 0.56 -0.94 0.03
CA LEU A 81 -0.67 -0.23 0.35
C LEU A 81 -1.77 -0.62 -0.61
N VAL A 82 -2.99 -0.77 -0.10
CA VAL A 82 -4.18 -1.00 -0.91
C VAL A 82 -5.10 0.20 -0.72
N CYS A 83 -5.30 0.96 -1.77
CA CYS A 83 -6.07 2.20 -1.73
C CYS A 83 -7.23 2.16 -2.71
N TYR A 84 -8.28 2.92 -2.39
CA TYR A 84 -9.46 3.07 -3.23
C TYR A 84 -9.66 4.54 -3.55
N GLY A 85 -9.95 4.85 -4.80
CA GLY A 85 -10.22 6.21 -5.22
C GLY A 85 -10.39 6.34 -6.71
N LYS A 86 -10.53 7.59 -7.16
CA LYS A 86 -10.67 7.88 -8.57
C LYS A 86 -9.33 7.81 -9.29
N TYR A 87 -9.36 7.41 -10.54
CA TYR A 87 -8.17 7.33 -11.37
C TYR A 87 -7.36 8.64 -11.37
N ARG A 88 -8.03 9.77 -11.54
CA ARG A 88 -7.37 11.10 -11.56
C ARG A 88 -6.67 11.42 -10.24
N ASP A 89 -7.24 10.95 -9.12
CA ASP A 89 -6.64 11.18 -7.81
C ASP A 89 -5.38 10.34 -7.63
N PHE A 90 -5.37 9.11 -8.15
CA PHE A 90 -4.16 8.31 -8.19
C PHE A 90 -3.08 8.97 -9.05
N GLN A 91 -3.46 9.55 -10.19
CA GLN A 91 -2.50 10.26 -11.04
C GLN A 91 -1.86 11.43 -10.31
N LYS A 92 -2.65 12.20 -9.57
CA LYS A 92 -2.14 13.31 -8.75
C LYS A 92 -1.18 12.81 -7.67
N PHE A 93 -1.55 11.69 -7.04
CA PHE A 93 -0.72 11.06 -6.03
C PHE A 93 0.64 10.64 -6.60
N TRP A 94 0.65 9.95 -7.74
CA TRP A 94 1.90 9.53 -8.37
C TRP A 94 2.79 10.71 -8.75
N LYS A 95 2.20 11.79 -9.22
CA LYS A 95 2.96 13.00 -9.57
C LYS A 95 3.57 13.69 -8.37
N ALA A 96 2.95 13.56 -7.21
CA ALA A 96 3.43 14.17 -5.98
C ALA A 96 4.58 13.38 -5.31
N LEU A 97 4.80 12.16 -5.75
CA LEU A 97 5.86 11.32 -5.19
C LEU A 97 7.28 11.71 -5.71
#